data_442d90d6f6a1e1736491c999cde39048
#
_entry.id   442d90d6f6a1e1736491c999cde39048
#
_cell.length_a   1.000
_cell.length_b   1.000
_cell.length_c   1.000
_cell.angle_alpha   90.00
_cell.angle_beta   90.00
_cell.angle_gamma   90.00
#
_symmetry.space_group_name_H-M   'P 1'
#
loop_
_entity.id
_entity.type
_entity.pdbx_description
1 polymer ?
#
loop_
_entity_poly.entity_id
_entity_poly.type
_entity_poly.pdbx_seq_one_letter_code
_entity_poly.pdbx_strand_id
1 'polypeptide(L)'
;MIINVGSFFFNTNNIVTMNLEESNNNVILRVESEHVADEVVIPEANVDEVASAIRYGMGRFTDIFDLIFVLEKIRTYRGDTSIVDDET
;
A
#
# COMPACT_ATOMS: atom_id res chain seq x y z
N MET A 1 5.52 -13.17 -3.12
CA MET A 1 5.13 -12.09 -2.18
C MET A 1 3.62 -11.97 -2.14
N ILE A 2 3.07 -12.01 -0.98
CA ILE A 2 1.63 -11.82 -0.78
C ILE A 2 1.41 -10.47 -0.12
N ILE A 3 0.51 -9.68 -0.66
CA ILE A 3 0.10 -8.41 -0.07
C ILE A 3 -1.31 -8.58 0.46
N ASN A 4 -1.46 -8.30 1.75
CA ASN A 4 -2.73 -8.35 2.45
C ASN A 4 -3.28 -6.92 2.60
N VAL A 5 -4.51 -6.71 2.17
CA VAL A 5 -5.18 -5.42 2.33
C VAL A 5 -6.54 -5.70 2.98
N GLY A 6 -6.59 -5.57 4.31
CA GLY A 6 -7.78 -5.95 5.06
C GLY A 6 -8.01 -7.45 4.95
N SER A 7 -9.16 -7.83 4.43
CA SER A 7 -9.47 -9.24 4.21
C SER A 7 -9.13 -9.71 2.80
N PHE A 8 -8.49 -8.86 2.01
CA PHE A 8 -8.14 -9.16 0.63
C PHE A 8 -6.66 -9.54 0.55
N PHE A 9 -6.37 -10.64 -0.11
CA PHE A 9 -5.01 -11.13 -0.29
C PHE A 9 -4.73 -11.30 -1.77
N PHE A 10 -3.53 -10.89 -2.20
CA PHE A 10 -3.13 -11.17 -3.56
C PHE A 10 -1.64 -11.45 -3.64
N ASN A 11 -1.28 -12.31 -4.60
CA ASN A 11 0.12 -12.71 -4.79
C ASN A 11 0.69 -11.92 -5.95
N THR A 12 1.77 -11.18 -5.68
CA THR A 12 2.39 -10.33 -6.70
C THR A 12 2.92 -11.12 -7.88
N ASN A 13 3.21 -12.40 -7.69
CA ASN A 13 3.70 -13.24 -8.78
C ASN A 13 2.64 -13.51 -9.84
N ASN A 14 1.37 -13.32 -9.49
CA ASN A 14 0.25 -13.54 -10.40
C ASN A 14 -0.31 -12.25 -10.98
N ILE A 15 0.25 -11.11 -10.61
CA ILE A 15 -0.24 -9.81 -11.04
C ILE A 15 0.45 -9.38 -12.32
N VAL A 16 -0.35 -8.96 -13.28
CA VAL A 16 0.15 -8.38 -14.52
C VAL A 16 0.28 -6.86 -14.37
N THR A 17 -0.74 -6.23 -13.79
CA THR A 17 -0.71 -4.79 -13.54
C THR A 17 -1.27 -4.47 -12.17
N MET A 18 -0.80 -3.36 -11.63
CA MET A 18 -1.29 -2.82 -10.36
C MET A 18 -1.39 -1.30 -10.53
N ASN A 19 -2.59 -0.77 -10.36
CA ASN A 19 -2.85 0.66 -10.53
C ASN A 19 -3.44 1.26 -9.26
N LEU A 20 -3.11 2.53 -9.04
CA LEU A 20 -3.64 3.29 -7.93
C LEU A 20 -4.38 4.52 -8.49
N GLU A 21 -5.56 4.78 -7.95
CA GLU A 21 -6.38 5.91 -8.38
C GLU A 21 -7.00 6.56 -7.15
N GLU A 22 -6.97 7.88 -7.11
CA GLU A 22 -7.63 8.60 -6.02
C GLU A 22 -9.08 8.90 -6.38
N SER A 23 -9.96 8.73 -5.40
CA SER A 23 -11.37 9.03 -5.54
C SER A 23 -11.94 9.39 -4.17
N ASN A 24 -12.39 10.63 -3.99
CA ASN A 24 -13.05 11.10 -2.75
C ASN A 24 -12.23 10.79 -1.49
N ASN A 25 -10.96 11.15 -1.52
CA ASN A 25 -10.03 10.94 -0.39
C ASN A 25 -9.74 9.47 -0.09
N ASN A 26 -10.09 8.60 -1.01
CA ASN A 26 -9.74 7.19 -0.91
C ASN A 26 -8.81 6.82 -2.06
N VAL A 27 -8.10 5.72 -1.91
CA VAL A 27 -7.30 5.16 -3.00
C VAL A 27 -7.94 3.86 -3.41
N ILE A 28 -8.15 3.70 -4.70
CA ILE A 28 -8.62 2.44 -5.26
C ILE A 28 -7.39 1.72 -5.78
N LEU A 29 -7.09 0.58 -5.18
CA LEU A 29 -6.01 -0.28 -5.63
C LEU A 29 -6.62 -1.32 -6.56
N ARG A 30 -6.26 -1.25 -7.82
CA ARG A 30 -6.73 -2.20 -8.82
C ARG A 30 -5.59 -3.14 -9.19
N VAL A 31 -5.83 -4.42 -9.02
CA VAL A 31 -4.86 -5.46 -9.41
C VAL A 31 -5.46 -6.32 -10.49
N GLU A 32 -4.68 -6.58 -11.51
CA GLU A 32 -5.12 -7.40 -12.62
C GLU A 32 -4.17 -8.57 -12.79
N SER A 33 -4.73 -9.75 -12.82
CA SER A 33 -4.03 -10.95 -13.20
C SER A 33 -4.42 -11.33 -14.63
N GLU A 34 -3.93 -12.47 -15.09
CA GLU A 34 -4.20 -12.91 -16.46
C GLU A 34 -5.68 -13.06 -16.76
N HIS A 35 -6.46 -13.48 -15.77
CA HIS A 35 -7.87 -13.78 -15.97
C HIS A 35 -8.84 -12.97 -15.11
N VAL A 36 -8.33 -12.25 -14.12
CA VAL A 36 -9.17 -11.60 -13.11
C VAL A 36 -8.67 -10.21 -12.82
N ALA A 37 -9.61 -9.30 -12.64
CA ALA A 37 -9.32 -7.95 -12.15
C ALA A 37 -10.08 -7.73 -10.86
N ASP A 38 -9.39 -7.23 -9.84
CA ASP A 38 -9.99 -6.94 -8.53
C ASP A 38 -9.64 -5.53 -8.10
N GLU A 39 -10.54 -4.95 -7.30
CA GLU A 39 -10.34 -3.63 -6.76
C GLU A 39 -10.54 -3.64 -5.25
N VAL A 40 -9.67 -2.92 -4.56
CA VAL A 40 -9.77 -2.74 -3.11
C VAL A 40 -9.73 -1.25 -2.82
N VAL A 41 -10.62 -0.79 -1.95
CA VAL A 41 -10.64 0.61 -1.53
C VAL A 41 -9.84 0.76 -0.25
N ILE A 42 -8.89 1.69 -0.27
CA ILE A 42 -8.11 2.06 0.90
C ILE A 42 -8.60 3.43 1.32
N PRO A 43 -9.35 3.51 2.42
CA PRO A 43 -9.98 4.78 2.82
C PRO A 43 -8.97 5.76 3.40
N GLU A 44 -9.29 7.04 3.26
CA GLU A 44 -8.52 8.12 3.86
C GLU A 44 -7.04 8.06 3.51
N ALA A 45 -6.76 7.91 2.22
CA ALA A 45 -5.39 7.79 1.74
C ALA A 45 -5.23 8.54 0.43
N ASN A 46 -3.98 8.81 0.06
CA ASN A 46 -3.66 9.32 -1.26
C ASN A 46 -2.71 8.36 -1.98
N VAL A 47 -2.58 8.55 -3.29
CA VAL A 47 -1.79 7.66 -4.12
C VAL A 47 -0.33 7.59 -3.66
N ASP A 48 0.26 8.74 -3.33
CA ASP A 48 1.66 8.77 -2.92
C ASP A 48 1.91 7.97 -1.66
N GLU A 49 1.00 8.06 -0.69
CA GLU A 49 1.12 7.29 0.54
C GLU A 49 1.06 5.80 0.27
N VAL A 50 0.07 5.38 -0.50
CA VAL A 50 -0.13 3.96 -0.78
C VAL A 50 1.03 3.42 -1.62
N ALA A 51 1.47 4.16 -2.62
CA ALA A 51 2.61 3.75 -3.42
C ALA A 51 3.86 3.60 -2.58
N SER A 52 4.09 4.53 -1.66
CA SER A 52 5.23 4.47 -0.75
C SER A 52 5.13 3.25 0.17
N ALA A 53 3.93 2.96 0.67
CA ALA A 53 3.71 1.81 1.53
C ALA A 53 3.98 0.49 0.79
N ILE A 54 3.54 0.41 -0.47
CA ILE A 54 3.79 -0.78 -1.27
C ILE A 54 5.29 -0.97 -1.50
N ARG A 55 5.98 0.09 -1.90
CA ARG A 55 7.42 0.02 -2.12
C ARG A 55 8.18 -0.34 -0.85
N TYR A 56 7.78 0.25 0.26
CA TYR A 56 8.41 -0.05 1.54
C TYR A 56 8.19 -1.51 1.92
N GLY A 57 6.95 -2.00 1.81
CA GLY A 57 6.64 -3.37 2.15
C GLY A 57 7.38 -4.37 1.27
N MET A 58 7.41 -4.12 -0.03
CA MET A 58 8.09 -5.02 -0.95
C MET A 58 9.61 -5.02 -0.74
N GLY A 59 10.16 -3.94 -0.23
CA GLY A 59 11.58 -3.87 0.06
C GLY A 59 11.98 -4.46 1.40
N ARG A 60 11.04 -4.57 2.35
CA ARG A 60 11.32 -5.02 3.72
C ARG A 60 10.92 -6.45 4.00
N PHE A 61 9.87 -6.92 3.37
CA PHE A 61 9.32 -8.24 3.64
C PHE A 61 9.56 -9.16 2.45
N THR A 62 9.74 -10.44 2.72
CA THR A 62 10.04 -11.40 1.67
C THR A 62 8.84 -12.24 1.25
N ASP A 63 7.93 -12.52 2.17
CA ASP A 63 6.84 -13.44 1.91
C ASP A 63 5.47 -12.77 1.89
N ILE A 64 5.16 -12.00 2.92
CA ILE A 64 3.84 -11.38 3.08
C ILE A 64 3.98 -10.09 3.88
N PHE A 65 3.18 -9.10 3.54
CA PHE A 65 3.01 -7.94 4.41
C PHE A 65 1.58 -7.41 4.33
N ASP A 66 1.18 -6.74 5.40
CA ASP A 66 -0.12 -6.09 5.51
C ASP A 66 0.02 -4.64 5.08
N LEU A 67 -0.62 -4.28 3.97
CA LEU A 67 -0.47 -2.95 3.40
C LEU A 67 -1.01 -1.85 4.33
N ILE A 68 -2.14 -2.10 4.98
CA ILE A 68 -2.72 -1.12 5.89
C ILE A 68 -1.79 -0.88 7.08
N PHE A 69 -1.24 -1.95 7.62
CA PHE A 69 -0.29 -1.85 8.72
C PHE A 69 0.94 -1.04 8.32
N VAL A 70 1.49 -1.32 7.14
CA VAL A 70 2.66 -0.59 6.64
C VAL A 70 2.31 0.88 6.40
N LEU A 71 1.13 1.13 5.85
CA LEU A 71 0.68 2.50 5.60
C LEU A 71 0.57 3.29 6.91
N GLU A 72 -0.02 2.70 7.93
CA GLU A 72 -0.12 3.35 9.24
C GLU A 72 1.24 3.57 9.87
N LYS A 73 2.13 2.63 9.70
CA LYS A 73 3.47 2.74 10.22
C LYS A 73 4.22 3.90 9.57
N ILE A 74 4.08 4.04 8.27
CA ILE A 74 4.71 5.14 7.53
C ILE A 74 4.14 6.47 7.99
N ARG A 75 2.85 6.56 8.20
CA ARG A 75 2.21 7.78 8.68
C ARG A 75 2.71 8.17 10.07
N THR A 76 2.80 7.19 10.95
CA THR A 76 3.31 7.41 12.30
C THR A 76 4.77 7.85 12.25
N TYR A 77 5.55 7.17 11.43
CA TYR A 77 6.97 7.50 11.28
C TYR A 77 7.14 8.91 10.71
N ARG A 78 6.34 9.27 9.72
CA ARG A 78 6.42 10.61 9.14
C ARG A 78 6.08 11.67 10.16
N GLY A 79 5.09 11.40 11.01
CA GLY A 79 4.76 12.30 12.10
C GLY A 79 5.92 12.49 13.04
N ASP A 80 6.52 11.40 13.46
CA ASP A 80 7.69 11.43 14.33
C ASP A 80 8.88 12.08 13.65
N THR A 81 9.07 11.74 12.38
CA THR A 81 10.16 12.30 11.60
C THR A 81 10.01 13.80 11.43
N SER A 82 8.78 14.26 11.23
CA SER A 82 8.51 15.70 11.14
C SER A 82 8.98 16.43 12.39
N ILE A 83 8.80 15.78 13.54
CA ILE A 83 9.23 16.36 14.80
C ILE A 83 10.74 16.29 14.93
N VAL A 84 11.31 15.15 14.54
CA VAL A 84 12.74 14.91 14.67
C VAL A 84 13.54 15.66 13.63
N ASP A 85 13.00 15.83 12.44
CA ASP A 85 13.68 16.53 11.36
C ASP A 85 13.97 17.97 11.73
N ASP A 86 13.18 18.55 12.60
CA ASP A 86 13.46 19.87 13.11
C ASP A 86 14.76 19.91 13.87
N GLU A 87 15.22 18.76 14.33
CA GLU A 87 16.47 18.64 15.07
C GLU A 87 17.65 18.31 14.17
N THR A 88 17.34 17.85 13.00
CA THR A 88 18.38 17.49 12.05
C THR A 88 18.48 18.49 10.93
#